data_9026b048f2c3155a6148daee91fd1847
#
_entry.id   9026b048f2c3155a6148daee91fd1847
#
_cell.length_a   1.000
_cell.length_b   1.000
_cell.length_c   1.000
_cell.angle_alpha   90.00
_cell.angle_beta   90.00
_cell.angle_gamma   90.00
#
_symmetry.space_group_name_H-M   'P 1'
#
loop_
_entity.id
_entity.type
_entity.pdbx_description
1 polymer ?
#
loop_
_entity_poly.entity_id
_entity_poly.type
_entity_poly.pdbx_seq_one_letter_code
_entity_poly.pdbx_strand_id
1 'polypeptide(L)'
;LESSPPEVKRPHKRVKTVLRTIRLSEDLETTLEKLAAEKGIAMNALVSSALTKYALWDYLTDRFGFVTISKSLFKDFVDSADPAKIQELARAHRPQVMKDMMMFWFQDVSIDKFLEFLSRRGRYGLDIKVEIKREENNLTLIVTHDFGRLYTDFLRTALDSEFRTIFKIVPTIDTTESSVMVKATLE
;
A
#
# COMPACT_ATOMS: atom_id res chain seq x y z
N LEU A 1 -15.80 42.76 -5.29
CA LEU A 1 -14.44 42.48 -4.80
C LEU A 1 -14.55 41.34 -3.78
N GLU A 2 -14.54 40.10 -4.27
CA GLU A 2 -14.48 38.90 -3.43
C GLU A 2 -13.02 38.66 -3.05
N SER A 3 -12.74 38.72 -1.75
CA SER A 3 -11.43 38.39 -1.19
C SER A 3 -11.31 36.85 -1.08
N SER A 4 -10.35 36.29 -1.80
CA SER A 4 -9.98 34.87 -1.67
C SER A 4 -9.57 34.56 -0.22
N PRO A 5 -9.96 33.37 0.32
CA PRO A 5 -9.59 32.99 1.67
C PRO A 5 -8.06 32.73 1.76
N PRO A 6 -7.42 33.01 2.91
CA PRO A 6 -5.99 32.87 3.09
C PRO A 6 -5.55 31.41 2.99
N GLU A 7 -4.54 31.16 2.19
CA GLU A 7 -3.87 29.85 2.00
C GLU A 7 -3.17 29.45 3.31
N VAL A 8 -3.71 28.44 4.00
CA VAL A 8 -3.12 27.90 5.23
C VAL A 8 -1.88 27.07 4.84
N LYS A 9 -0.71 27.67 4.87
CA LYS A 9 0.58 26.98 4.73
C LYS A 9 0.78 26.04 5.91
N ARG A 10 0.61 24.72 5.68
CA ARG A 10 0.98 23.70 6.67
C ARG A 10 2.50 23.75 6.88
N PRO A 11 3.00 23.79 8.13
CA PRO A 11 4.43 23.80 8.40
C PRO A 11 5.04 22.47 7.91
N HIS A 12 5.92 22.54 6.92
CA HIS A 12 6.72 21.38 6.50
C HIS A 12 7.66 21.01 7.66
N LYS A 13 7.37 19.92 8.35
CA LYS A 13 8.25 19.35 9.37
C LYS A 13 9.58 19.02 8.68
N ARG A 14 10.64 19.79 8.93
CA ARG A 14 11.98 19.52 8.38
C ARG A 14 12.43 18.14 8.87
N VAL A 15 12.53 17.20 7.94
CA VAL A 15 13.11 15.88 8.22
C VAL A 15 14.61 16.08 8.45
N LYS A 16 15.12 15.64 9.61
CA LYS A 16 16.57 15.64 9.86
C LYS A 16 17.23 14.67 8.90
N THR A 17 18.20 15.16 8.13
CA THR A 17 18.98 14.35 7.20
C THR A 17 20.37 14.10 7.77
N VAL A 18 20.96 12.94 7.45
CA VAL A 18 22.33 12.55 7.82
C VAL A 18 23.09 12.27 6.53
N LEU A 19 24.27 12.86 6.40
CA LEU A 19 25.14 12.56 5.27
C LEU A 19 25.83 11.20 5.48
N ARG A 20 25.79 10.36 4.44
CA ARG A 20 26.57 9.11 4.36
C ARG A 20 27.20 9.01 2.98
N THR A 21 28.44 8.55 2.93
CA THR A 21 29.18 8.28 1.69
C THR A 21 29.13 6.79 1.41
N ILE A 22 28.77 6.43 0.17
CA ILE A 22 28.80 5.05 -0.33
C ILE A 22 29.71 5.00 -1.55
N ARG A 23 30.36 3.84 -1.79
CA ARG A 23 31.10 3.57 -3.01
C ARG A 23 30.22 2.73 -3.93
N LEU A 24 30.11 3.12 -5.18
CA LEU A 24 29.39 2.40 -6.22
C LEU A 24 30.41 1.89 -7.24
N SER A 25 30.11 0.78 -7.92
CA SER A 25 30.87 0.41 -9.11
C SER A 25 30.53 1.38 -10.25
N GLU A 26 31.44 1.57 -11.18
CA GLU A 26 31.25 2.45 -12.34
C GLU A 26 30.01 2.06 -13.17
N ASP A 27 29.78 0.76 -13.38
CA ASP A 27 28.63 0.24 -14.11
C ASP A 27 27.31 0.60 -13.41
N LEU A 28 27.26 0.48 -12.08
CA LEU A 28 26.07 0.82 -11.30
C LEU A 28 25.82 2.32 -11.31
N GLU A 29 26.86 3.15 -11.17
CA GLU A 29 26.76 4.60 -11.25
C GLU A 29 26.17 5.03 -12.62
N THR A 30 26.76 4.54 -13.71
CA THR A 30 26.26 4.80 -15.07
C THR A 30 24.79 4.40 -15.25
N THR A 31 24.40 3.25 -14.69
CA THR A 31 23.02 2.78 -14.75
C THR A 31 22.07 3.70 -13.98
N LEU A 32 22.46 4.11 -12.79
CA LEU A 32 21.65 5.01 -11.95
C LEU A 32 21.54 6.42 -12.54
N GLU A 33 22.60 6.94 -13.16
CA GLU A 33 22.56 8.23 -13.88
C GLU A 33 21.56 8.21 -15.03
N LYS A 34 21.56 7.16 -15.85
CA LYS A 34 20.57 6.97 -16.92
C LYS A 34 19.14 6.95 -16.37
N LEU A 35 18.90 6.15 -15.32
CA LEU A 35 17.58 6.06 -14.69
C LEU A 35 17.12 7.38 -14.08
N ALA A 36 18.03 8.13 -13.46
CA ALA A 36 17.74 9.44 -12.89
C ALA A 36 17.36 10.45 -13.99
N ALA A 37 18.11 10.45 -15.10
CA ALA A 37 17.82 11.28 -16.28
C ALA A 37 16.47 10.92 -16.92
N GLU A 38 16.17 9.65 -17.13
CA GLU A 38 14.88 9.18 -17.66
C GLU A 38 13.70 9.61 -16.78
N LYS A 39 13.88 9.62 -15.46
CA LYS A 39 12.86 10.03 -14.49
C LYS A 39 12.79 11.54 -14.25
N GLY A 40 13.74 12.30 -14.77
CA GLY A 40 13.85 13.75 -14.53
C GLY A 40 14.09 14.11 -13.05
N ILE A 41 14.83 13.28 -12.30
CA ILE A 41 15.13 13.49 -10.87
C ILE A 41 16.63 13.47 -10.61
N ALA A 42 17.06 14.08 -9.51
CA ALA A 42 18.46 14.03 -9.10
C ALA A 42 18.88 12.62 -8.69
N MET A 43 20.12 12.22 -8.98
CA MET A 43 20.73 10.94 -8.60
C MET A 43 20.54 10.62 -7.11
N ASN A 44 20.80 11.57 -6.22
CA ASN A 44 20.61 11.39 -4.78
C ASN A 44 19.16 11.12 -4.39
N ALA A 45 18.19 11.68 -5.10
CA ALA A 45 16.77 11.40 -4.87
C ALA A 45 16.41 9.98 -5.31
N LEU A 46 16.96 9.52 -6.44
CA LEU A 46 16.79 8.13 -6.91
C LEU A 46 17.37 7.13 -5.89
N VAL A 47 18.62 7.34 -5.47
CA VAL A 47 19.30 6.46 -4.49
C VAL A 47 18.54 6.44 -3.16
N SER A 48 18.14 7.61 -2.64
CA SER A 48 17.37 7.70 -1.40
C SER A 48 16.02 6.97 -1.51
N SER A 49 15.36 7.08 -2.65
CA SER A 49 14.10 6.37 -2.92
C SER A 49 14.29 4.85 -2.97
N ALA A 50 15.35 4.38 -3.63
CA ALA A 50 15.68 2.96 -3.72
C ALA A 50 15.99 2.38 -2.33
N LEU A 51 16.83 3.04 -1.54
CA LEU A 51 17.15 2.63 -0.17
C LEU A 51 15.91 2.65 0.75
N THR A 52 15.05 3.64 0.58
CA THR A 52 13.78 3.72 1.33
C THR A 52 12.87 2.55 0.99
N LYS A 53 12.69 2.27 -0.31
CA LYS A 53 11.90 1.11 -0.75
C LYS A 53 12.48 -0.18 -0.20
N TYR A 54 13.79 -0.39 -0.32
CA TYR A 54 14.44 -1.59 0.21
C TYR A 54 14.19 -1.77 1.71
N ALA A 55 14.43 -0.72 2.52
CA ALA A 55 14.30 -0.80 3.98
C ALA A 55 12.86 -0.96 4.46
N LEU A 56 11.89 -0.31 3.79
CA LEU A 56 10.49 -0.28 4.23
C LEU A 56 9.63 -1.36 3.57
N TRP A 57 10.11 -1.99 2.51
CA TRP A 57 9.33 -2.95 1.74
C TRP A 57 10.11 -4.19 1.32
N ASP A 58 11.10 -4.10 0.43
CA ASP A 58 11.74 -5.26 -0.20
C ASP A 58 12.36 -6.21 0.84
N TYR A 59 13.11 -5.69 1.80
CA TYR A 59 13.70 -6.49 2.88
C TYR A 59 12.67 -7.27 3.70
N LEU A 60 11.51 -6.67 3.94
CA LEU A 60 10.45 -7.29 4.74
C LEU A 60 9.64 -8.29 3.91
N THR A 61 9.34 -7.98 2.64
CA THR A 61 8.62 -8.89 1.75
C THR A 61 9.42 -10.15 1.46
N ASP A 62 10.73 -10.03 1.22
CA ASP A 62 11.63 -11.17 1.00
C ASP A 62 11.61 -12.11 2.21
N ARG A 63 11.71 -11.56 3.42
CA ARG A 63 11.70 -12.35 4.66
C ARG A 63 10.35 -12.96 4.99
N PHE A 64 9.25 -12.33 4.62
CA PHE A 64 7.90 -12.87 4.82
C PHE A 64 7.54 -13.92 3.77
N GLY A 65 8.31 -14.02 2.68
CA GLY A 65 8.11 -15.00 1.62
C GLY A 65 7.18 -14.54 0.49
N PHE A 66 7.16 -13.25 0.18
CA PHE A 66 6.48 -12.76 -1.01
C PHE A 66 7.18 -13.24 -2.28
N VAL A 67 6.41 -13.47 -3.32
CA VAL A 67 6.91 -13.76 -4.67
C VAL A 67 6.53 -12.63 -5.63
N THR A 68 7.42 -12.33 -6.57
CA THR A 68 7.15 -11.36 -7.62
C THR A 68 6.65 -12.08 -8.86
N ILE A 69 5.46 -11.71 -9.33
CA ILE A 69 4.89 -12.18 -10.60
C ILE A 69 4.50 -11.00 -11.48
N SER A 70 4.42 -11.21 -12.79
CA SER A 70 3.93 -10.17 -13.68
C SER A 70 2.45 -9.88 -13.43
N LYS A 71 2.05 -8.63 -13.65
CA LYS A 71 0.66 -8.19 -13.48
C LYS A 71 -0.32 -8.95 -14.39
N SER A 72 0.07 -9.23 -15.64
CA SER A 72 -0.74 -10.00 -16.57
C SER A 72 -0.97 -11.43 -16.05
N LEU A 73 0.09 -12.12 -15.62
CA LEU A 73 -0.03 -13.47 -15.08
C LEU A 73 -0.89 -13.50 -13.81
N PHE A 74 -0.74 -12.51 -12.92
CA PHE A 74 -1.61 -12.41 -11.75
C PHE A 74 -3.08 -12.23 -12.13
N LYS A 75 -3.35 -11.36 -13.12
CA LYS A 75 -4.70 -11.16 -13.64
C LYS A 75 -5.28 -12.46 -14.21
N ASP A 76 -4.51 -13.20 -15.01
CA ASP A 76 -4.93 -14.48 -15.59
C ASP A 76 -5.25 -15.51 -14.50
N PHE A 77 -4.48 -15.56 -13.40
CA PHE A 77 -4.79 -16.40 -12.25
C PHE A 77 -6.11 -16.02 -11.57
N VAL A 78 -6.32 -14.71 -11.38
CA VAL A 78 -7.56 -14.22 -10.80
C VAL A 78 -8.75 -14.55 -11.69
N ASP A 79 -8.67 -14.30 -12.99
CA ASP A 79 -9.75 -14.52 -13.95
C ASP A 79 -10.08 -16.03 -14.11
N SER A 80 -9.09 -16.89 -13.89
CA SER A 80 -9.25 -18.36 -13.96
C SER A 80 -9.75 -19.00 -12.66
N ALA A 81 -9.79 -18.25 -11.57
CA ALA A 81 -10.10 -18.82 -10.27
C ALA A 81 -11.62 -18.98 -10.07
N ASP A 82 -11.97 -20.00 -9.26
CA ASP A 82 -13.35 -20.22 -8.83
C ASP A 82 -13.79 -19.07 -7.88
N PRO A 83 -14.87 -18.33 -8.22
CA PRO A 83 -15.33 -17.21 -7.41
C PRO A 83 -15.67 -17.60 -5.96
N ALA A 84 -16.24 -18.79 -5.73
CA ALA A 84 -16.60 -19.25 -4.39
C ALA A 84 -15.34 -19.50 -3.53
N LYS A 85 -14.32 -20.13 -4.11
CA LYS A 85 -13.05 -20.38 -3.43
C LYS A 85 -12.31 -19.09 -3.13
N ILE A 86 -12.30 -18.11 -4.04
CA ILE A 86 -11.71 -16.81 -3.80
C ILE A 86 -12.39 -16.10 -2.62
N GLN A 87 -13.72 -16.16 -2.53
CA GLN A 87 -14.47 -15.55 -1.43
C GLN A 87 -14.20 -16.28 -0.09
N GLU A 88 -14.05 -17.60 -0.11
CA GLU A 88 -13.67 -18.38 1.07
C GLU A 88 -12.27 -17.97 1.57
N LEU A 89 -11.28 -17.90 0.67
CA LEU A 89 -9.93 -17.42 1.00
C LEU A 89 -9.95 -16.01 1.59
N ALA A 90 -10.71 -15.10 1.00
CA ALA A 90 -10.84 -13.74 1.49
C ALA A 90 -11.41 -13.68 2.92
N ARG A 91 -12.39 -14.52 3.21
CA ARG A 91 -13.09 -14.55 4.49
C ARG A 91 -12.34 -15.30 5.58
N ALA A 92 -11.82 -16.48 5.27
CA ALA A 92 -11.27 -17.40 6.25
C ALA A 92 -9.76 -17.17 6.51
N HIS A 93 -8.98 -16.93 5.47
CA HIS A 93 -7.52 -16.90 5.58
C HIS A 93 -6.95 -15.48 5.70
N ARG A 94 -7.53 -14.51 5.01
CA ARG A 94 -6.97 -13.15 4.95
C ARG A 94 -6.80 -12.47 6.32
N PRO A 95 -7.74 -12.52 7.28
CA PRO A 95 -7.54 -11.87 8.57
C PRO A 95 -6.33 -12.41 9.34
N GLN A 96 -6.08 -13.73 9.29
CA GLN A 96 -4.93 -14.31 9.97
C GLN A 96 -3.62 -13.91 9.28
N VAL A 97 -3.54 -14.03 7.97
CA VAL A 97 -2.36 -13.60 7.20
C VAL A 97 -2.06 -12.12 7.44
N MET A 98 -3.09 -11.28 7.52
CA MET A 98 -2.91 -9.86 7.79
C MET A 98 -2.37 -9.60 9.20
N LYS A 99 -2.87 -10.32 10.21
CA LYS A 99 -2.32 -10.23 11.57
C LYS A 99 -0.85 -10.64 11.61
N ASP A 100 -0.51 -11.76 10.97
CA ASP A 100 0.86 -12.27 10.94
C ASP A 100 1.81 -11.27 10.25
N MET A 101 1.36 -10.66 9.15
CA MET A 101 2.10 -9.60 8.49
C MET A 101 2.31 -8.38 9.39
N MET A 102 1.26 -7.87 10.05
CA MET A 102 1.39 -6.72 10.95
C MET A 102 2.33 -7.03 12.13
N MET A 103 2.21 -8.21 12.73
CA MET A 103 3.12 -8.65 13.80
C MET A 103 4.56 -8.74 13.31
N PHE A 104 4.78 -9.28 12.11
CA PHE A 104 6.12 -9.39 11.52
C PHE A 104 6.71 -8.00 11.18
N TRP A 105 5.91 -7.10 10.58
CA TRP A 105 6.38 -5.79 10.12
C TRP A 105 6.54 -4.77 11.24
N PHE A 106 5.58 -4.75 12.16
CA PHE A 106 5.43 -3.65 13.12
C PHE A 106 5.46 -4.09 14.57
N GLN A 107 5.41 -5.40 14.84
CA GLN A 107 5.23 -5.96 16.19
C GLN A 107 3.98 -5.40 16.91
N ASP A 108 3.00 -4.97 16.11
CA ASP A 108 1.77 -4.35 16.57
C ASP A 108 0.63 -4.66 15.59
N VAL A 109 -0.58 -4.93 16.15
CA VAL A 109 -1.82 -5.23 15.40
C VAL A 109 -2.84 -4.15 15.72
N SER A 110 -2.66 -2.98 15.13
CA SER A 110 -3.57 -1.83 15.25
C SER A 110 -4.07 -1.36 13.90
N ILE A 111 -5.16 -0.60 13.90
CA ILE A 111 -5.71 -0.01 12.67
C ILE A 111 -4.69 0.93 12.01
N ASP A 112 -3.90 1.66 12.79
CA ASP A 112 -2.88 2.56 12.26
C ASP A 112 -1.78 1.77 11.51
N LYS A 113 -1.37 0.60 12.03
CA LYS A 113 -0.40 -0.28 11.37
C LYS A 113 -0.96 -0.98 10.15
N PHE A 114 -2.23 -1.33 10.17
CA PHE A 114 -2.93 -1.82 9.00
C PHE A 114 -2.96 -0.78 7.87
N LEU A 115 -3.32 0.45 8.17
CA LEU A 115 -3.34 1.55 7.19
C LEU A 115 -1.93 1.88 6.70
N GLU A 116 -0.93 1.84 7.57
CA GLU A 116 0.49 2.00 7.20
C GLU A 116 0.92 0.89 6.24
N PHE A 117 0.58 -0.38 6.52
CA PHE A 117 0.86 -1.50 5.64
C PHE A 117 0.21 -1.34 4.26
N LEU A 118 -1.09 -0.99 4.22
CA LEU A 118 -1.79 -0.77 2.94
C LEU A 118 -1.18 0.38 2.15
N SER A 119 -0.80 1.47 2.81
CA SER A 119 -0.10 2.60 2.18
C SER A 119 1.23 2.18 1.57
N ARG A 120 2.05 1.39 2.30
CA ARG A 120 3.32 0.85 1.78
C ARG A 120 3.08 -0.10 0.62
N ARG A 121 2.08 -0.97 0.72
CA ARG A 121 1.70 -1.88 -0.37
C ARG A 121 1.28 -1.13 -1.62
N GLY A 122 0.45 -0.09 -1.49
CA GLY A 122 0.04 0.74 -2.64
C GLY A 122 1.20 1.51 -3.26
N ARG A 123 2.23 1.86 -2.48
CA ARG A 123 3.40 2.60 -2.96
C ARG A 123 4.49 1.72 -3.57
N TYR A 124 4.72 0.53 -3.01
CA TYR A 124 5.90 -0.29 -3.33
C TYR A 124 5.57 -1.69 -3.86
N GLY A 125 4.35 -2.19 -3.57
CA GLY A 125 3.94 -3.55 -3.86
C GLY A 125 3.29 -3.74 -5.23
N LEU A 126 2.07 -4.24 -5.21
CA LEU A 126 1.27 -4.42 -6.43
C LEU A 126 0.88 -3.07 -7.01
N ASP A 127 0.51 -3.08 -8.29
CA ASP A 127 0.04 -1.89 -9.02
C ASP A 127 -1.41 -1.51 -8.63
N ILE A 128 -1.58 -1.31 -7.33
CA ILE A 128 -2.80 -0.79 -6.71
C ILE A 128 -2.53 0.61 -6.19
N LYS A 129 -3.56 1.46 -6.21
CA LYS A 129 -3.54 2.77 -5.56
C LYS A 129 -4.30 2.68 -4.25
N VAL A 130 -3.77 3.30 -3.21
CA VAL A 130 -4.39 3.34 -1.89
C VAL A 130 -4.49 4.80 -1.47
N GLU A 131 -5.70 5.26 -1.18
CA GLU A 131 -5.98 6.57 -0.64
C GLU A 131 -6.61 6.42 0.74
N ILE A 132 -6.08 7.16 1.71
CA ILE A 132 -6.54 7.11 3.10
C ILE A 132 -6.86 8.55 3.52
N LYS A 133 -8.10 8.76 3.93
CA LYS A 133 -8.56 10.01 4.50
C LYS A 133 -9.08 9.75 5.90
N ARG A 134 -8.56 10.48 6.88
CA ARG A 134 -9.00 10.40 8.26
C ARG A 134 -9.41 11.78 8.73
N GLU A 135 -10.66 11.92 9.17
CA GLU A 135 -11.22 13.13 9.75
C GLU A 135 -11.77 12.77 11.13
N GLU A 136 -11.08 13.22 12.16
CA GLU A 136 -11.37 12.83 13.55
C GLU A 136 -11.41 11.30 13.70
N ASN A 137 -12.59 10.74 14.00
CA ASN A 137 -12.82 9.31 14.13
C ASN A 137 -13.30 8.65 12.83
N ASN A 138 -13.53 9.41 11.76
CA ASN A 138 -14.00 8.85 10.50
C ASN A 138 -12.85 8.50 9.57
N LEU A 139 -12.83 7.26 9.14
CA LEU A 139 -11.88 6.72 8.18
C LEU A 139 -12.58 6.51 6.84
N THR A 140 -11.95 6.97 5.76
CA THR A 140 -12.24 6.56 4.39
C THR A 140 -10.98 5.98 3.78
N LEU A 141 -11.06 4.71 3.37
CA LEU A 141 -10.01 3.99 2.66
C LEU A 141 -10.51 3.66 1.26
N ILE A 142 -9.76 4.03 0.23
CA ILE A 142 -10.07 3.70 -1.17
C ILE A 142 -8.90 2.89 -1.72
N VAL A 143 -9.22 1.72 -2.27
CA VAL A 143 -8.26 0.86 -2.99
C VAL A 143 -8.72 0.77 -4.44
N THR A 144 -7.88 1.21 -5.37
CA THR A 144 -8.14 1.16 -6.82
C THR A 144 -7.14 0.21 -7.47
N HIS A 145 -7.61 -0.59 -8.44
CA HIS A 145 -6.82 -1.59 -9.17
C HIS A 145 -7.39 -1.81 -10.59
N ASP A 146 -6.74 -2.64 -11.39
CA ASP A 146 -7.16 -2.99 -12.75
C ASP A 146 -7.20 -4.52 -13.01
N PHE A 147 -7.44 -5.30 -11.93
CA PHE A 147 -7.52 -6.76 -11.98
C PHE A 147 -8.95 -7.30 -12.21
N GLY A 148 -9.92 -6.44 -12.48
CA GLY A 148 -11.30 -6.82 -12.81
C GLY A 148 -12.19 -7.11 -11.60
N ARG A 149 -13.47 -7.43 -11.89
CA ARG A 149 -14.53 -7.55 -10.91
C ARG A 149 -14.28 -8.62 -9.85
N LEU A 150 -13.75 -9.77 -10.23
CA LEU A 150 -13.51 -10.87 -9.28
C LEU A 150 -12.50 -10.47 -8.19
N TYR A 151 -11.48 -9.68 -8.55
CA TYR A 151 -10.54 -9.15 -7.57
C TYR A 151 -11.16 -8.05 -6.69
N THR A 152 -12.06 -7.22 -7.24
CA THR A 152 -12.85 -6.28 -6.44
C THR A 152 -13.67 -6.99 -5.38
N ASP A 153 -14.37 -8.07 -5.75
CA ASP A 153 -15.19 -8.85 -4.84
C ASP A 153 -14.35 -9.55 -3.76
N PHE A 154 -13.15 -10.04 -4.13
CA PHE A 154 -12.16 -10.54 -3.19
C PHE A 154 -11.73 -9.46 -2.18
N LEU A 155 -11.33 -8.28 -2.66
CA LEU A 155 -10.89 -7.18 -1.79
C LEU A 155 -11.99 -6.70 -0.86
N ARG A 156 -13.23 -6.56 -1.39
CA ARG A 156 -14.39 -6.22 -0.58
C ARG A 156 -14.57 -7.18 0.58
N THR A 157 -14.55 -8.49 0.31
CA THR A 157 -14.74 -9.53 1.32
C THR A 157 -13.57 -9.59 2.29
N ALA A 158 -12.34 -9.45 1.80
CA ALA A 158 -11.14 -9.44 2.63
C ALA A 158 -11.14 -8.24 3.60
N LEU A 159 -11.39 -7.03 3.10
CA LEU A 159 -11.45 -5.83 3.93
C LEU A 159 -12.59 -5.88 4.95
N ASP A 160 -13.79 -6.31 4.57
CA ASP A 160 -14.89 -6.50 5.52
C ASP A 160 -14.51 -7.46 6.64
N SER A 161 -13.94 -8.62 6.28
CA SER A 161 -13.50 -9.65 7.23
C SER A 161 -12.36 -9.15 8.13
N GLU A 162 -11.37 -8.43 7.58
CA GLU A 162 -10.25 -7.86 8.32
C GLU A 162 -10.73 -6.81 9.34
N PHE A 163 -11.59 -5.87 8.92
CA PHE A 163 -12.14 -4.85 9.82
C PHE A 163 -12.94 -5.47 10.97
N ARG A 164 -13.83 -6.42 10.67
CA ARG A 164 -14.66 -7.08 11.70
C ARG A 164 -13.87 -8.00 12.61
N THR A 165 -12.97 -8.81 12.05
CA THR A 165 -12.29 -9.86 12.81
C THR A 165 -11.12 -9.33 13.60
N ILE A 166 -10.31 -8.43 13.00
CA ILE A 166 -9.09 -7.91 13.62
C ILE A 166 -9.42 -6.72 14.54
N PHE A 167 -10.15 -5.74 14.02
CA PHE A 167 -10.33 -4.45 14.70
C PHE A 167 -11.67 -4.31 15.40
N LYS A 168 -12.60 -5.27 15.23
CA LYS A 168 -13.97 -5.23 15.79
C LYS A 168 -14.81 -4.04 15.29
N ILE A 169 -14.45 -3.50 14.14
CA ILE A 169 -15.13 -2.39 13.49
C ILE A 169 -16.05 -2.93 12.39
N VAL A 170 -17.28 -2.43 12.32
CA VAL A 170 -18.24 -2.74 11.25
C VAL A 170 -18.14 -1.68 10.17
N PRO A 171 -17.50 -1.97 9.02
CA PRO A 171 -17.36 -0.99 7.95
C PRO A 171 -18.60 -0.92 7.07
N THR A 172 -18.79 0.21 6.39
CA THR A 172 -19.62 0.32 5.19
C THR A 172 -18.71 0.23 3.98
N ILE A 173 -19.05 -0.63 3.01
CA ILE A 173 -18.18 -0.86 1.84
C ILE A 173 -18.99 -0.68 0.55
N ASP A 174 -18.52 0.27 -0.27
CA ASP A 174 -19.01 0.52 -1.62
C ASP A 174 -17.98 0.02 -2.64
N THR A 175 -18.42 -0.48 -3.79
CA THR A 175 -17.53 -0.99 -4.84
C THR A 175 -17.92 -0.50 -6.22
N THR A 176 -16.93 -0.36 -7.09
CA THR A 176 -17.09 -0.25 -8.55
C THR A 176 -16.48 -1.47 -9.22
N GLU A 177 -16.29 -1.43 -10.54
CA GLU A 177 -15.58 -2.48 -11.29
C GLU A 177 -14.11 -2.65 -10.84
N SER A 178 -13.46 -1.56 -10.45
CA SER A 178 -12.01 -1.50 -10.19
C SER A 178 -11.65 -0.81 -8.88
N SER A 179 -12.60 -0.59 -7.98
CA SER A 179 -12.32 0.03 -6.69
C SER A 179 -13.19 -0.49 -5.55
N VAL A 180 -12.62 -0.43 -4.36
CA VAL A 180 -13.29 -0.70 -3.09
C VAL A 180 -13.13 0.52 -2.20
N MET A 181 -14.24 1.09 -1.74
CA MET A 181 -14.27 2.17 -0.76
C MET A 181 -14.79 1.64 0.57
N VAL A 182 -13.99 1.78 1.61
CA VAL A 182 -14.34 1.41 2.98
C VAL A 182 -14.51 2.67 3.81
N LYS A 183 -15.66 2.79 4.48
CA LYS A 183 -15.92 3.84 5.47
C LYS A 183 -16.10 3.19 6.84
N ALA A 184 -15.45 3.74 7.86
CA ALA A 184 -15.53 3.22 9.21
C ALA A 184 -15.39 4.36 10.23
N THR A 185 -16.04 4.20 11.38
CA THR A 185 -15.81 5.06 12.55
C THR A 185 -14.84 4.34 13.47
N LEU A 186 -13.76 5.02 13.84
CA LEU A 186 -12.72 4.52 14.76
C LEU A 186 -13.07 5.01 16.18
N GLU A 187 -12.97 4.13 17.15
CA GLU A 187 -13.16 4.47 18.56
C GLU A 187 -11.91 5.12 19.16
#